data_e8720fd3bf635080ff65ccc93af32b6e
#
_entry.id   e8720fd3bf635080ff65ccc93af32b6e
#
_cell.length_a   1.000
_cell.length_b   1.000
_cell.length_c   1.000
_cell.angle_alpha   90.00
_cell.angle_beta   90.00
_cell.angle_gamma   90.00
#
_symmetry.space_group_name_H-M   'P 1'
#
loop_
_entity.id
_entity.type
_entity.pdbx_description
1 polymer ?
#
loop_
_entity_poly.entity_id
_entity_poly.type
_entity_poly.pdbx_seq_one_letter_code
_entity_poly.pdbx_strand_id
1 'polypeptide(L)'
;MVTYRFNAHTKEIDTEIQELFRHSVPSSWKQVKGDADIEMLMAIPIIPLKTNPNVKLLNVITGPSKHILTVKSRLYERFADYPWVPASKTITDKVPVIRSLKILKPTEGYRGMGISLVHTKKEAEEWIAQNAEYKEWVLQNYIQPATFKGHKFHLRVYFLINCSSRGIKSAWLAKKNFLVQAIKPYKNSDYGNKEIHDTHMKHGHLFIFPDDKPDGWDESTVKRAQTGVANIMKTILAEEHNFKADWRAQNGFQVFGADVMFQEGTNKPFILEFNTKAELGLREVLIFYPSFYQHGVGDMFNIDFLHGTPDLFERVL
;
A
#
# COMPACT_ATOMS: atom_id res chain seq x y z
N MET A 1 29.29 15.44 6.07
CA MET A 1 29.11 14.57 4.86
C MET A 1 28.23 13.42 5.33
N VAL A 2 27.08 13.21 4.68
CA VAL A 2 26.17 12.11 5.04
C VAL A 2 26.65 10.83 4.37
N THR A 3 26.68 9.75 5.11
CA THR A 3 27.05 8.42 4.61
C THR A 3 25.82 7.51 4.58
N TYR A 4 25.75 6.62 3.58
CA TYR A 4 24.67 5.64 3.50
C TYR A 4 25.19 4.25 3.12
N ARG A 5 24.43 3.23 3.51
CA ARG A 5 24.65 1.85 3.07
C ARG A 5 23.35 1.13 2.81
N PHE A 6 23.43 0.11 1.97
CA PHE A 6 22.36 -0.85 1.80
C PHE A 6 22.59 -2.04 2.72
N ASN A 7 21.53 -2.46 3.38
CA ASN A 7 21.55 -3.63 4.24
C ASN A 7 20.53 -4.64 3.68
N ALA A 8 21.05 -5.70 3.09
CA ALA A 8 20.24 -6.71 2.45
C ALA A 8 20.53 -8.09 3.03
N HIS A 9 19.49 -8.85 3.28
CA HIS A 9 19.59 -10.22 3.74
C HIS A 9 19.73 -11.25 2.61
N THR A 10 19.38 -10.90 1.39
CA THR A 10 19.45 -11.78 0.24
C THR A 10 20.59 -11.36 -0.69
N LYS A 11 21.26 -12.33 -1.31
CA LYS A 11 22.31 -12.08 -2.31
C LYS A 11 21.78 -11.35 -3.55
N GLU A 12 20.49 -11.43 -3.80
CA GLU A 12 19.80 -10.69 -4.85
C GLU A 12 19.27 -9.37 -4.26
N ILE A 13 20.17 -8.45 -4.02
CA ILE A 13 19.78 -7.07 -3.89
C ILE A 13 19.31 -6.65 -5.27
N ASP A 14 18.12 -6.07 -5.30
CA ASP A 14 17.63 -5.43 -6.51
C ASP A 14 18.61 -4.29 -6.89
N THR A 15 19.50 -4.61 -7.81
CA THR A 15 20.56 -3.67 -8.27
C THR A 15 19.93 -2.43 -8.88
N GLU A 16 18.75 -2.55 -9.50
CA GLU A 16 18.01 -1.43 -10.06
C GLU A 16 17.58 -0.46 -8.95
N ILE A 17 17.07 -0.95 -7.83
CA ILE A 17 16.68 -0.09 -6.69
C ILE A 17 17.90 0.62 -6.09
N GLN A 18 19.03 -0.08 -5.98
CA GLN A 18 20.26 0.57 -5.51
C GLN A 18 20.74 1.67 -6.44
N GLU A 19 20.70 1.43 -7.75
CA GLU A 19 21.06 2.44 -8.75
C GLU A 19 20.12 3.63 -8.69
N LEU A 20 18.82 3.39 -8.64
CA LEU A 20 17.82 4.44 -8.49
C LEU A 20 18.04 5.26 -7.23
N PHE A 21 18.35 4.63 -6.10
CA PHE A 21 18.67 5.36 -4.87
C PHE A 21 19.98 6.17 -5.02
N ARG A 22 21.03 5.60 -5.62
CA ARG A 22 22.28 6.34 -5.87
C ARG A 22 22.06 7.59 -6.69
N HIS A 23 21.21 7.53 -7.70
CA HIS A 23 20.83 8.68 -8.51
C HIS A 23 19.89 9.66 -7.79
N SER A 24 19.28 9.22 -6.72
CA SER A 24 18.28 9.99 -5.96
C SER A 24 18.86 10.77 -4.79
N VAL A 25 20.08 10.49 -4.36
CA VAL A 25 20.74 11.19 -3.25
C VAL A 25 21.67 12.30 -3.75
N PRO A 26 21.92 13.34 -2.92
CA PRO A 26 22.88 14.38 -3.27
C PRO A 26 24.25 13.80 -3.62
N SER A 27 24.93 14.35 -4.59
CA SER A 27 26.30 13.93 -4.98
C SER A 27 27.31 14.04 -3.84
N SER A 28 27.01 14.86 -2.81
CA SER A 28 27.80 14.98 -1.59
C SER A 28 27.66 13.80 -0.63
N TRP A 29 26.68 12.92 -0.83
CA TRP A 29 26.50 11.74 -0.01
C TRP A 29 27.39 10.61 -0.48
N LYS A 30 27.92 9.84 0.46
CA LYS A 30 28.88 8.77 0.15
C LYS A 30 28.35 7.42 0.57
N GLN A 31 28.31 6.48 -0.37
CA GLN A 31 28.07 5.08 -0.05
C GLN A 31 29.29 4.48 0.67
N VAL A 32 29.05 3.78 1.77
CA VAL A 32 30.07 3.11 2.56
C VAL A 32 29.71 1.64 2.80
N LYS A 33 30.72 0.82 3.09
CA LYS A 33 30.53 -0.61 3.45
C LYS A 33 30.39 -0.83 4.95
N GLY A 34 30.89 0.09 5.74
CA GLY A 34 30.87 0.06 7.21
C GLY A 34 29.68 0.81 7.80
N ASP A 35 29.93 1.44 8.93
CA ASP A 35 28.95 2.26 9.63
C ASP A 35 28.52 3.46 8.79
N ALA A 36 27.23 3.74 8.74
CA ALA A 36 26.64 4.78 7.94
C ALA A 36 25.61 5.57 8.74
N ASP A 37 25.36 6.82 8.36
CA ASP A 37 24.31 7.65 8.93
C ASP A 37 22.92 7.14 8.56
N ILE A 38 22.80 6.58 7.34
CA ILE A 38 21.54 6.06 6.76
C ILE A 38 21.73 4.59 6.41
N GLU A 39 20.83 3.79 6.90
CA GLU A 39 20.76 2.38 6.57
C GLU A 39 19.47 2.10 5.80
N MET A 40 19.61 1.69 4.54
CA MET A 40 18.50 1.35 3.67
C MET A 40 18.25 -0.16 3.74
N LEU A 41 17.12 -0.55 4.31
CA LEU A 41 16.68 -1.95 4.31
C LEU A 41 15.95 -2.27 3.01
N MET A 42 16.53 -3.17 2.22
CA MET A 42 15.98 -3.58 0.92
C MET A 42 14.94 -4.70 1.04
N ALA A 43 14.88 -5.37 2.20
CA ALA A 43 13.87 -6.37 2.50
C ALA A 43 13.47 -6.29 3.97
N ILE A 44 12.26 -6.76 4.31
CA ILE A 44 11.88 -6.92 5.72
C ILE A 44 12.68 -8.10 6.27
N PRO A 45 13.63 -7.89 7.18
CA PRO A 45 14.41 -8.98 7.71
C PRO A 45 13.54 -9.84 8.63
N ILE A 46 13.52 -11.13 8.34
CA ILE A 46 12.91 -12.14 9.23
C ILE A 46 13.83 -12.35 10.46
N ILE A 47 15.11 -12.01 10.32
CA ILE A 47 16.13 -12.14 11.36
C ILE A 47 16.65 -10.75 11.74
N PRO A 48 16.86 -10.46 13.04
CA PRO A 48 17.44 -9.19 13.47
C PRO A 48 18.80 -8.94 12.81
N LEU A 49 18.88 -7.90 12.01
CA LEU A 49 20.16 -7.45 11.45
C LEU A 49 21.03 -6.88 12.58
N LYS A 50 22.31 -7.20 12.57
CA LYS A 50 23.28 -6.44 13.34
C LYS A 50 23.42 -5.07 12.68
N THR A 51 22.79 -4.07 13.27
CA THR A 51 22.86 -2.69 12.78
C THR A 51 23.73 -1.85 13.71
N ASN A 52 24.32 -0.82 13.14
CA ASN A 52 25.02 0.17 13.93
C ASN A 52 24.02 0.93 14.82
N PRO A 53 24.23 0.99 16.15
CA PRO A 53 23.35 1.71 17.08
C PRO A 53 23.33 3.24 16.82
N ASN A 54 24.27 3.76 16.04
CA ASN A 54 24.36 5.18 15.69
C ASN A 54 23.63 5.56 14.39
N VAL A 55 22.91 4.64 13.78
CA VAL A 55 22.12 4.91 12.57
C VAL A 55 21.07 6.00 12.85
N LYS A 56 21.09 7.07 12.06
CA LYS A 56 20.18 8.20 12.21
C LYS A 56 18.85 7.97 11.51
N LEU A 57 18.84 7.23 10.42
CA LEU A 57 17.67 6.97 9.61
C LEU A 57 17.66 5.53 9.08
N LEU A 58 16.50 4.89 9.18
CA LEU A 58 16.16 3.65 8.49
C LEU A 58 14.90 3.87 7.66
N ASN A 59 14.80 3.18 6.51
CA ASN A 59 13.61 3.16 5.68
C ASN A 59 12.57 2.13 6.17
N VAL A 60 12.52 1.87 7.44
CA VAL A 60 11.56 0.97 8.08
C VAL A 60 11.00 1.63 9.32
N ILE A 61 9.69 1.63 9.41
CA ILE A 61 8.97 1.98 10.63
C ILE A 61 8.37 0.74 11.29
N THR A 62 8.10 0.84 12.57
CA THR A 62 7.54 -0.22 13.40
C THR A 62 6.33 0.28 14.18
N GLY A 63 5.88 -0.49 15.14
CA GLY A 63 4.79 -0.14 16.03
C GLY A 63 3.47 -0.85 15.70
N PRO A 64 2.54 -0.87 16.66
CA PRO A 64 1.25 -1.55 16.51
C PRO A 64 0.42 -1.04 15.33
N SER A 65 0.45 0.25 15.06
CA SER A 65 -0.30 0.87 13.98
C SER A 65 0.08 0.32 12.59
N LYS A 66 1.36 0.01 12.37
CA LYS A 66 1.79 -0.66 11.15
C LYS A 66 1.10 -2.01 10.97
N HIS A 67 1.06 -2.81 12.04
CA HIS A 67 0.44 -4.14 12.02
C HIS A 67 -1.07 -4.05 11.78
N ILE A 68 -1.74 -3.09 12.42
CA ILE A 68 -3.17 -2.83 12.22
C ILE A 68 -3.47 -2.54 10.74
N LEU A 69 -2.68 -1.71 10.08
CA LEU A 69 -2.94 -1.37 8.68
C LEU A 69 -2.65 -2.53 7.72
N THR A 70 -1.63 -3.34 7.98
CA THR A 70 -1.14 -4.34 7.01
C THR A 70 -1.79 -5.71 7.12
N VAL A 71 -2.49 -5.99 8.22
CA VAL A 71 -3.25 -7.23 8.41
C VAL A 71 -4.72 -6.96 8.15
N LYS A 72 -5.30 -7.59 7.13
CA LYS A 72 -6.66 -7.27 6.63
C LYS A 72 -7.74 -7.35 7.72
N SER A 73 -7.76 -8.41 8.54
CA SER A 73 -8.73 -8.53 9.63
C SER A 73 -8.61 -7.37 10.62
N ARG A 74 -7.36 -7.00 11.00
CA ARG A 74 -7.11 -5.91 11.94
C ARG A 74 -7.54 -4.55 11.39
N LEU A 75 -7.24 -4.29 10.13
CA LEU A 75 -7.67 -3.08 9.44
C LEU A 75 -9.19 -2.93 9.46
N TYR A 76 -9.90 -3.99 9.07
CA TYR A 76 -11.35 -3.94 8.99
C TYR A 76 -12.05 -3.94 10.35
N GLU A 77 -11.52 -4.61 11.35
CA GLU A 77 -12.02 -4.56 12.73
C GLU A 77 -11.82 -3.17 13.35
N ARG A 78 -10.61 -2.62 13.20
CA ARG A 78 -10.25 -1.33 13.79
C ARG A 78 -11.08 -0.18 13.23
N PHE A 79 -11.38 -0.21 11.94
CA PHE A 79 -12.10 0.85 11.24
C PHE A 79 -13.50 0.43 10.79
N ALA A 80 -14.13 -0.54 11.46
CA ALA A 80 -15.42 -1.10 11.05
C ALA A 80 -16.55 -0.05 10.93
N ASP A 81 -16.53 0.98 11.77
CA ASP A 81 -17.55 2.04 11.82
C ASP A 81 -17.32 3.15 10.78
N TYR A 82 -16.21 3.11 10.06
CA TYR A 82 -15.90 4.12 9.06
C TYR A 82 -16.53 3.78 7.70
N PRO A 83 -17.13 4.77 7.03
CA PRO A 83 -17.86 4.53 5.79
C PRO A 83 -16.99 4.10 4.61
N TRP A 84 -15.69 4.27 4.68
CA TRP A 84 -14.72 3.88 3.66
C TRP A 84 -14.16 2.46 3.87
N VAL A 85 -14.61 1.76 4.89
CA VAL A 85 -14.32 0.34 5.09
C VAL A 85 -15.51 -0.47 4.60
N PRO A 86 -15.32 -1.43 3.68
CA PRO A 86 -16.41 -2.32 3.32
C PRO A 86 -16.83 -3.17 4.52
N ALA A 87 -18.12 -3.30 4.77
CA ALA A 87 -18.61 -4.12 5.86
C ALA A 87 -18.05 -5.54 5.79
N SER A 88 -17.34 -5.95 6.82
CA SER A 88 -16.51 -7.16 6.85
C SER A 88 -16.72 -7.93 8.14
N LYS A 89 -16.47 -9.23 8.09
CA LYS A 89 -16.45 -10.11 9.26
C LYS A 89 -15.27 -11.05 9.20
N THR A 90 -14.50 -11.12 10.27
CA THR A 90 -13.43 -12.10 10.43
C THR A 90 -14.02 -13.49 10.72
N ILE A 91 -13.48 -14.51 10.06
CA ILE A 91 -13.86 -15.91 10.21
C ILE A 91 -12.63 -16.70 10.64
N THR A 92 -12.71 -17.33 11.82
CA THR A 92 -11.70 -18.25 12.34
C THR A 92 -12.20 -19.70 12.36
N ASP A 93 -13.49 -19.89 12.67
CA ASP A 93 -14.10 -21.20 12.89
C ASP A 93 -15.33 -21.44 12.02
N LYS A 94 -16.35 -20.60 12.18
CA LYS A 94 -17.69 -20.83 11.63
C LYS A 94 -18.07 -19.77 10.60
N VAL A 95 -18.35 -20.22 9.39
CA VAL A 95 -18.86 -19.35 8.32
C VAL A 95 -20.29 -18.89 8.67
N PRO A 96 -20.58 -17.58 8.65
CA PRO A 96 -21.93 -17.08 8.87
C PRO A 96 -22.85 -17.38 7.68
N VAL A 97 -24.15 -17.17 7.86
CA VAL A 97 -25.11 -17.23 6.75
C VAL A 97 -24.82 -16.10 5.76
N ILE A 98 -24.66 -16.47 4.48
CA ILE A 98 -24.43 -15.55 3.37
C ILE A 98 -25.75 -15.41 2.59
N ARG A 99 -26.21 -14.17 2.41
CA ARG A 99 -27.49 -13.84 1.73
C ARG A 99 -27.31 -12.97 0.49
N SER A 100 -26.07 -12.56 0.19
CA SER A 100 -25.71 -11.72 -0.97
C SER A 100 -24.28 -12.01 -1.36
N LEU A 101 -23.89 -11.56 -2.56
CA LEU A 101 -22.51 -11.69 -3.03
C LEU A 101 -21.52 -11.09 -2.03
N LYS A 102 -20.53 -11.87 -1.65
CA LYS A 102 -19.41 -11.49 -0.79
C LYS A 102 -18.09 -11.79 -1.47
N ILE A 103 -17.07 -11.10 -1.00
CA ILE A 103 -15.69 -11.48 -1.26
C ILE A 103 -15.12 -12.16 -0.02
N LEU A 104 -14.55 -13.34 -0.21
CA LEU A 104 -13.86 -14.10 0.81
C LEU A 104 -12.37 -14.04 0.51
N LYS A 105 -11.57 -13.63 1.48
CA LYS A 105 -10.12 -13.45 1.31
C LYS A 105 -9.37 -13.83 2.58
N PRO A 106 -8.17 -14.45 2.47
CA PRO A 106 -7.37 -14.74 3.64
C PRO A 106 -6.86 -13.44 4.28
N THR A 107 -6.78 -13.42 5.60
CA THR A 107 -6.23 -12.28 6.35
C THR A 107 -4.79 -12.00 5.96
N GLU A 108 -3.99 -13.05 5.85
CA GLU A 108 -2.61 -13.01 5.39
C GLU A 108 -2.54 -13.64 4.00
N GLY A 109 -2.59 -12.85 2.98
CA GLY A 109 -2.49 -13.27 1.58
C GLY A 109 -1.99 -12.11 0.72
N TYR A 110 -1.35 -12.45 -0.38
CA TYR A 110 -0.78 -11.50 -1.33
C TYR A 110 -1.14 -11.89 -2.77
N ARG A 111 -1.10 -10.93 -3.67
CA ARG A 111 -1.32 -11.13 -5.12
C ARG A 111 -2.64 -11.82 -5.47
N GLY A 112 -3.71 -11.55 -4.73
CA GLY A 112 -5.02 -12.15 -4.98
C GLY A 112 -5.13 -13.64 -4.67
N MET A 113 -4.09 -14.26 -4.06
CA MET A 113 -4.12 -15.68 -3.70
C MET A 113 -5.17 -15.94 -2.61
N GLY A 114 -5.92 -17.03 -2.77
CA GLY A 114 -6.98 -17.43 -1.85
C GLY A 114 -8.26 -16.57 -1.93
N ILE A 115 -8.33 -15.54 -2.78
CA ILE A 115 -9.55 -14.71 -2.91
C ILE A 115 -10.61 -15.46 -3.76
N SER A 116 -11.85 -15.42 -3.29
CA SER A 116 -13.02 -15.92 -4.02
C SER A 116 -14.24 -15.02 -3.84
N LEU A 117 -15.12 -15.01 -4.81
CA LEU A 117 -16.46 -14.45 -4.71
C LEU A 117 -17.44 -15.58 -4.37
N VAL A 118 -18.26 -15.39 -3.34
CA VAL A 118 -19.16 -16.41 -2.82
C VAL A 118 -20.56 -15.86 -2.61
N HIS A 119 -21.57 -16.66 -2.94
CA HIS A 119 -23.00 -16.33 -2.78
C HIS A 119 -23.64 -17.07 -1.60
N THR A 120 -23.07 -18.20 -1.21
CA THR A 120 -23.63 -19.08 -0.22
C THR A 120 -22.60 -19.45 0.85
N LYS A 121 -23.09 -19.83 2.01
CA LYS A 121 -22.27 -20.37 3.09
C LYS A 121 -21.49 -21.61 2.62
N LYS A 122 -22.14 -22.50 1.85
CA LYS A 122 -21.55 -23.72 1.34
C LYS A 122 -20.35 -23.45 0.45
N GLU A 123 -20.49 -22.52 -0.50
CA GLU A 123 -19.36 -22.11 -1.37
C GLU A 123 -18.17 -21.58 -0.55
N ALA A 124 -18.44 -20.77 0.49
CA ALA A 124 -17.39 -20.26 1.34
C ALA A 124 -16.71 -21.38 2.16
N GLU A 125 -17.46 -22.32 2.70
CA GLU A 125 -16.92 -23.47 3.44
C GLU A 125 -16.08 -24.39 2.53
N GLU A 126 -16.54 -24.66 1.32
CA GLU A 126 -15.81 -25.45 0.33
C GLU A 126 -14.51 -24.74 -0.09
N TRP A 127 -14.55 -23.42 -0.30
CA TRP A 127 -13.35 -22.65 -0.65
C TRP A 127 -12.32 -22.63 0.47
N ILE A 128 -12.76 -22.42 1.72
CA ILE A 128 -11.88 -22.47 2.90
C ILE A 128 -11.23 -23.85 3.04
N ALA A 129 -12.00 -24.92 2.85
CA ALA A 129 -11.47 -26.29 2.91
C ALA A 129 -10.42 -26.59 1.83
N GLN A 130 -10.57 -26.03 0.64
CA GLN A 130 -9.60 -26.15 -0.47
C GLN A 130 -8.33 -25.32 -0.24
N ASN A 131 -8.34 -24.35 0.68
CA ASN A 131 -7.24 -23.44 0.97
C ASN A 131 -6.90 -23.49 2.48
N ALA A 132 -6.76 -24.71 3.02
CA ALA A 132 -6.61 -24.97 4.45
C ALA A 132 -5.31 -24.45 5.07
N GLU A 133 -4.35 -24.02 4.26
CA GLU A 133 -3.14 -23.35 4.69
C GLU A 133 -3.41 -21.98 5.38
N TYR A 134 -4.53 -21.32 5.05
CA TYR A 134 -4.94 -20.08 5.68
C TYR A 134 -5.81 -20.35 6.92
N LYS A 135 -5.43 -19.74 8.05
CA LYS A 135 -6.08 -19.94 9.36
C LYS A 135 -7.23 -18.98 9.62
N GLU A 136 -7.18 -17.81 9.05
CA GLU A 136 -8.10 -16.71 9.30
C GLU A 136 -8.55 -16.07 7.99
N TRP A 137 -9.85 -15.78 7.89
CA TRP A 137 -10.47 -15.26 6.68
C TRP A 137 -11.26 -14.00 6.95
N VAL A 138 -11.38 -13.15 5.96
CA VAL A 138 -12.28 -12.00 5.95
C VAL A 138 -13.39 -12.24 4.93
N LEU A 139 -14.62 -12.25 5.41
CA LEU A 139 -15.83 -12.23 4.59
C LEU A 139 -16.33 -10.78 4.51
N GLN A 140 -16.30 -10.20 3.31
CA GLN A 140 -16.55 -8.78 3.09
C GLN A 140 -17.66 -8.58 2.08
N ASN A 141 -18.48 -7.52 2.26
CA ASN A 141 -19.47 -7.13 1.25
C ASN A 141 -18.77 -6.85 -0.07
N TYR A 142 -19.32 -7.40 -1.16
CA TYR A 142 -18.87 -7.05 -2.49
C TYR A 142 -19.27 -5.61 -2.80
N ILE A 143 -18.32 -4.82 -3.24
CA ILE A 143 -18.54 -3.45 -3.70
C ILE A 143 -18.61 -3.48 -5.21
N GLN A 144 -19.73 -3.02 -5.77
CA GLN A 144 -19.87 -2.83 -7.21
C GLN A 144 -18.86 -1.77 -7.66
N PRO A 145 -17.86 -2.12 -8.50
CA PRO A 145 -16.76 -1.22 -8.80
C PRO A 145 -17.12 -0.19 -9.85
N ALA A 146 -16.64 1.02 -9.71
CA ALA A 146 -16.47 1.91 -10.84
C ALA A 146 -15.49 1.28 -11.85
N THR A 147 -15.60 1.65 -13.12
CA THR A 147 -14.79 1.10 -14.20
C THR A 147 -13.88 2.12 -14.84
N PHE A 148 -12.84 1.62 -15.51
CA PHE A 148 -11.98 2.38 -16.38
C PHE A 148 -11.86 1.64 -17.71
N LYS A 149 -12.26 2.29 -18.80
CA LYS A 149 -12.37 1.66 -20.13
C LYS A 149 -13.20 0.37 -20.11
N GLY A 150 -14.27 0.36 -19.30
CA GLY A 150 -15.12 -0.80 -19.07
C GLY A 150 -14.53 -1.91 -18.21
N HIS A 151 -13.36 -1.75 -17.63
CA HIS A 151 -12.70 -2.75 -16.79
C HIS A 151 -12.74 -2.36 -15.32
N LYS A 152 -12.81 -3.36 -14.43
CA LYS A 152 -12.60 -3.15 -13.01
C LYS A 152 -11.18 -2.63 -12.77
N PHE A 153 -11.03 -1.70 -11.83
CA PHE A 153 -9.73 -1.17 -11.43
C PHE A 153 -9.65 -0.93 -9.93
N HIS A 154 -8.43 -0.74 -9.44
CA HIS A 154 -8.15 -0.09 -8.17
C HIS A 154 -7.06 0.97 -8.36
N LEU A 155 -6.99 1.95 -7.47
CA LEU A 155 -5.84 2.83 -7.37
C LEU A 155 -4.84 2.26 -6.36
N ARG A 156 -3.58 2.12 -6.76
CA ARG A 156 -2.45 1.95 -5.86
C ARG A 156 -1.99 3.34 -5.44
N VAL A 157 -2.44 3.75 -4.25
CA VAL A 157 -2.16 5.06 -3.67
C VAL A 157 -0.92 4.97 -2.80
N TYR A 158 0.09 5.80 -3.09
CA TYR A 158 1.31 5.84 -2.32
C TYR A 158 1.22 6.84 -1.18
N PHE A 159 1.62 6.37 -0.01
CA PHE A 159 1.55 7.09 1.23
C PHE A 159 2.85 6.93 2.00
N LEU A 160 3.52 8.05 2.30
CA LEU A 160 4.78 8.09 3.01
C LEU A 160 4.55 8.54 4.45
N ILE A 161 5.11 7.83 5.41
CA ILE A 161 5.13 8.22 6.83
C ILE A 161 6.59 8.36 7.26
N ASN A 162 6.92 9.49 7.88
CA ASN A 162 8.17 9.74 8.57
C ASN A 162 7.95 9.71 10.07
N CYS A 163 8.79 8.96 10.79
CA CYS A 163 8.70 8.76 12.22
C CYS A 163 10.03 9.05 12.93
N SER A 164 9.92 9.44 14.20
CA SER A 164 10.99 9.29 15.16
C SER A 164 10.74 8.07 16.06
N SER A 165 11.64 7.81 16.99
CA SER A 165 11.41 6.84 18.07
C SER A 165 10.20 7.21 18.96
N ARG A 166 9.75 8.47 18.91
CA ARG A 166 8.61 8.99 19.69
C ARG A 166 7.28 8.97 18.96
N GLY A 167 7.27 8.77 17.65
CA GLY A 167 6.05 8.76 16.83
C GLY A 167 6.21 9.46 15.48
N ILE A 168 5.09 9.72 14.84
CA ILE A 168 5.01 10.37 13.51
C ILE A 168 5.56 11.79 13.58
N LYS A 169 6.35 12.16 12.58
CA LYS A 169 6.84 13.53 12.34
C LYS A 169 6.07 14.22 11.21
N SER A 170 5.84 13.47 10.15
CA SER A 170 5.13 13.96 8.98
C SER A 170 4.57 12.79 8.19
N ALA A 171 3.54 13.07 7.39
CA ALA A 171 2.99 12.11 6.45
C ALA A 171 2.58 12.81 5.16
N TRP A 172 2.77 12.11 4.04
CA TRP A 172 2.64 12.65 2.70
C TRP A 172 1.89 11.67 1.81
N LEU A 173 0.98 12.19 1.01
CA LEU A 173 0.20 11.45 0.03
C LEU A 173 0.69 11.80 -1.38
N ALA A 174 0.91 10.80 -2.22
CA ALA A 174 1.23 11.04 -3.62
C ALA A 174 0.02 11.60 -4.37
N LYS A 175 0.21 12.67 -5.14
CA LYS A 175 -0.82 13.26 -5.99
C LYS A 175 -1.08 12.46 -7.26
N LYS A 176 -0.06 11.74 -7.75
CA LYS A 176 -0.17 10.80 -8.85
C LYS A 176 -0.06 9.36 -8.34
N ASN A 177 -0.94 8.51 -8.80
CA ASN A 177 -1.08 7.16 -8.31
C ASN A 177 -1.30 6.21 -9.49
N PHE A 178 -1.05 4.91 -9.31
CA PHE A 178 -1.30 3.95 -10.38
C PHE A 178 -2.75 3.49 -10.37
N LEU A 179 -3.38 3.56 -11.53
CA LEU A 179 -4.63 2.89 -11.82
C LEU A 179 -4.31 1.52 -12.39
N VAL A 180 -4.63 0.47 -11.64
CA VAL A 180 -4.36 -0.92 -12.00
C VAL A 180 -5.65 -1.57 -12.47
N GLN A 181 -5.69 -1.96 -13.75
CA GLN A 181 -6.87 -2.44 -14.44
C GLN A 181 -6.87 -3.97 -14.53
N ALA A 182 -8.04 -4.60 -14.42
CA ALA A 182 -8.22 -6.02 -14.73
C ALA A 182 -8.04 -6.30 -16.24
N ILE A 183 -7.66 -7.52 -16.58
CA ILE A 183 -7.33 -7.91 -17.96
C ILE A 183 -8.53 -7.81 -18.88
N LYS A 184 -9.69 -8.30 -18.43
CA LYS A 184 -10.93 -8.34 -19.23
C LYS A 184 -11.95 -7.31 -18.77
N PRO A 185 -12.83 -6.84 -19.68
CA PRO A 185 -13.93 -5.96 -19.32
C PRO A 185 -14.78 -6.52 -18.19
N TYR A 186 -15.20 -5.65 -17.30
CA TYR A 186 -16.02 -5.99 -16.16
C TYR A 186 -17.38 -6.55 -16.57
N LYS A 187 -17.76 -7.68 -15.98
CA LYS A 187 -19.08 -8.29 -16.09
C LYS A 187 -19.57 -8.67 -14.70
N ASN A 188 -20.79 -8.27 -14.39
CA ASN A 188 -21.41 -8.54 -13.09
C ASN A 188 -22.05 -9.95 -13.03
N SER A 189 -21.53 -10.92 -13.74
CA SER A 189 -22.10 -12.27 -13.80
C SER A 189 -21.09 -13.41 -13.84
N ASP A 190 -19.83 -13.13 -14.11
CA ASP A 190 -18.78 -14.15 -14.27
C ASP A 190 -17.80 -14.06 -13.07
N TYR A 191 -18.31 -14.36 -11.89
CA TYR A 191 -17.60 -14.16 -10.62
C TYR A 191 -16.40 -15.10 -10.41
N GLY A 192 -16.36 -16.23 -11.13
CA GLY A 192 -15.22 -17.16 -11.10
C GLY A 192 -14.04 -16.72 -11.97
N ASN A 193 -14.24 -15.75 -12.83
CA ASN A 193 -13.23 -15.33 -13.80
C ASN A 193 -12.28 -14.29 -13.22
N LYS A 194 -11.08 -14.75 -12.83
CA LYS A 194 -10.03 -13.88 -12.27
C LYS A 194 -9.60 -12.77 -13.23
N GLU A 195 -9.62 -12.98 -14.53
CA GLU A 195 -9.23 -11.96 -15.52
C GLU A 195 -10.17 -10.73 -15.52
N ILE A 196 -11.39 -10.90 -15.01
CA ILE A 196 -12.40 -9.84 -14.87
C ILE A 196 -12.33 -9.16 -13.51
N HIS A 197 -12.07 -9.96 -12.45
CA HIS A 197 -12.25 -9.49 -11.08
C HIS A 197 -10.93 -9.22 -10.33
N ASP A 198 -9.81 -9.81 -10.76
CA ASP A 198 -8.51 -9.62 -10.15
C ASP A 198 -7.73 -8.53 -10.88
N THR A 199 -7.44 -7.46 -10.17
CA THR A 199 -6.65 -6.33 -10.67
C THR A 199 -5.14 -6.49 -10.37
N HIS A 200 -4.73 -7.56 -9.67
CA HIS A 200 -3.33 -7.84 -9.34
C HIS A 200 -2.60 -8.71 -10.37
N MET A 201 -3.27 -9.15 -11.41
CA MET A 201 -2.67 -10.06 -12.38
C MET A 201 -1.52 -9.39 -13.12
N LYS A 202 -0.43 -10.16 -13.32
CA LYS A 202 0.87 -9.75 -13.92
C LYS A 202 0.78 -9.03 -15.28
N HIS A 203 -0.37 -9.02 -15.93
CA HIS A 203 -0.58 -8.45 -17.25
C HIS A 203 -1.65 -7.34 -17.24
N GLY A 204 -2.10 -6.89 -16.06
CA GLY A 204 -2.98 -5.73 -15.96
C GLY A 204 -2.28 -4.50 -16.54
N HIS A 205 -3.02 -3.72 -17.34
CA HIS A 205 -2.49 -2.46 -17.83
C HIS A 205 -2.43 -1.45 -16.69
N LEU A 206 -1.31 -0.71 -16.63
CA LEU A 206 -1.10 0.37 -15.69
C LEU A 206 -1.35 1.71 -16.38
N PHE A 207 -2.05 2.57 -15.67
CA PHE A 207 -2.32 3.95 -16.05
C PHE A 207 -1.99 4.87 -14.90
N ILE A 208 -1.92 6.16 -15.14
CA ILE A 208 -1.56 7.15 -14.14
C ILE A 208 -2.77 8.03 -13.81
N PHE A 209 -3.32 7.86 -12.63
CA PHE A 209 -4.34 8.75 -12.10
C PHE A 209 -3.68 10.01 -11.49
N PRO A 210 -4.18 11.24 -11.72
CA PRO A 210 -5.43 11.58 -12.39
C PRO A 210 -5.32 11.85 -13.90
N ASP A 211 -4.16 11.64 -14.51
CA ASP A 211 -3.98 11.90 -15.95
C ASP A 211 -4.93 10.98 -16.76
N ASP A 212 -5.02 9.73 -16.35
CA ASP A 212 -6.02 8.77 -16.82
C ASP A 212 -7.22 8.75 -15.86
N LYS A 213 -8.43 8.98 -16.37
CA LYS A 213 -9.66 9.11 -15.56
C LYS A 213 -10.58 7.90 -15.73
N PRO A 214 -11.22 7.42 -14.63
CA PRO A 214 -12.27 6.43 -14.72
C PRO A 214 -13.45 6.87 -15.60
N ASP A 215 -14.23 5.88 -16.06
CA ASP A 215 -15.35 6.12 -16.98
C ASP A 215 -16.40 7.07 -16.37
N GLY A 216 -16.76 8.10 -17.12
CA GLY A 216 -17.74 9.09 -16.69
C GLY A 216 -17.26 10.09 -15.64
N TRP A 217 -15.96 10.10 -15.29
CA TRP A 217 -15.42 11.05 -14.31
C TRP A 217 -15.02 12.37 -14.98
N ASP A 218 -15.60 13.46 -14.49
CA ASP A 218 -15.17 14.83 -14.78
C ASP A 218 -14.08 15.28 -13.76
N GLU A 219 -13.50 16.47 -13.98
CA GLU A 219 -12.48 17.04 -13.10
C GLU A 219 -12.97 17.19 -11.64
N SER A 220 -14.25 17.54 -11.47
CA SER A 220 -14.82 17.71 -10.12
C SER A 220 -14.91 16.37 -9.39
N THR A 221 -15.24 15.31 -10.09
CA THR A 221 -15.28 13.94 -9.54
C THR A 221 -13.88 13.43 -9.20
N VAL A 222 -12.90 13.67 -10.08
CA VAL A 222 -11.49 13.36 -9.80
C VAL A 222 -11.03 14.08 -8.54
N LYS A 223 -11.28 15.38 -8.42
CA LYS A 223 -10.91 16.16 -7.23
C LYS A 223 -11.60 15.66 -5.96
N ARG A 224 -12.89 15.31 -6.03
CA ARG A 224 -13.61 14.72 -4.89
C ARG A 224 -12.98 13.38 -4.47
N ALA A 225 -12.63 12.52 -5.43
CA ALA A 225 -11.97 11.23 -5.16
C ALA A 225 -10.61 11.42 -4.47
N GLN A 226 -9.76 12.32 -4.97
CA GLN A 226 -8.47 12.64 -4.35
C GLN A 226 -8.66 13.18 -2.94
N THR A 227 -9.59 14.13 -2.74
CA THR A 227 -9.91 14.67 -1.42
C THR A 227 -10.45 13.58 -0.48
N GLY A 228 -11.29 12.68 -1.00
CA GLY A 228 -11.81 11.54 -0.23
C GLY A 228 -10.69 10.63 0.28
N VAL A 229 -9.75 10.28 -0.58
CA VAL A 229 -8.57 9.49 -0.21
C VAL A 229 -7.70 10.22 0.81
N ALA A 230 -7.42 11.51 0.60
CA ALA A 230 -6.64 12.31 1.55
C ALA A 230 -7.30 12.36 2.94
N ASN A 231 -8.62 12.55 3.00
CA ASN A 231 -9.36 12.55 4.26
C ASN A 231 -9.32 11.18 4.97
N ILE A 232 -9.38 10.09 4.23
CA ILE A 232 -9.22 8.74 4.80
C ILE A 232 -7.83 8.63 5.44
N MET A 233 -6.76 9.04 4.75
CA MET A 233 -5.40 8.99 5.28
C MET A 233 -5.23 9.86 6.53
N LYS A 234 -5.80 11.07 6.54
CA LYS A 234 -5.83 11.94 7.74
C LYS A 234 -6.54 11.27 8.92
N THR A 235 -7.69 10.63 8.67
CA THR A 235 -8.45 9.89 9.69
C THR A 235 -7.62 8.74 10.26
N ILE A 236 -7.00 7.93 9.38
CA ILE A 236 -6.14 6.82 9.81
C ILE A 236 -4.99 7.31 10.69
N LEU A 237 -4.34 8.41 10.32
CA LEU A 237 -3.24 8.98 11.10
C LEU A 237 -3.70 9.54 12.44
N ALA A 238 -4.90 10.11 12.51
CA ALA A 238 -5.48 10.60 13.77
C ALA A 238 -5.83 9.47 14.73
N GLU A 239 -6.35 8.35 14.20
CA GLU A 239 -6.75 7.19 14.97
C GLU A 239 -5.57 6.26 15.30
N GLU A 240 -4.64 6.11 14.35
CA GLU A 240 -3.48 5.23 14.45
C GLU A 240 -2.20 6.04 14.36
N HIS A 241 -1.77 6.56 15.50
CA HIS A 241 -0.59 7.41 15.62
C HIS A 241 0.65 6.68 16.19
N ASN A 242 0.52 5.40 16.51
CA ASN A 242 1.59 4.64 17.17
C ASN A 242 2.57 3.99 16.17
N PHE A 243 2.92 4.74 15.14
CA PHE A 243 4.04 4.43 14.25
C PHE A 243 5.32 4.98 14.86
N LYS A 244 6.41 4.23 14.77
CA LYS A 244 7.72 4.63 15.30
C LYS A 244 8.82 4.26 14.32
N ALA A 245 9.92 5.00 14.37
CA ALA A 245 11.15 4.55 13.75
C ALA A 245 11.54 3.18 14.30
N ASP A 246 12.20 2.38 13.50
CA ASP A 246 12.79 1.13 14.00
C ASP A 246 13.68 1.42 15.21
N TRP A 247 13.67 0.53 16.20
CA TRP A 247 14.41 0.70 17.47
C TRP A 247 15.93 0.92 17.28
N ARG A 248 16.45 0.60 16.10
CA ARG A 248 17.85 0.74 15.72
C ARG A 248 18.22 2.13 15.20
N ALA A 249 17.23 3.00 14.96
CA ALA A 249 17.46 4.31 14.39
C ALA A 249 16.71 5.41 15.14
N GLN A 250 17.25 6.64 15.07
CA GLN A 250 16.59 7.82 15.64
C GLN A 250 15.36 8.25 14.85
N ASN A 251 15.39 8.01 13.54
CA ASN A 251 14.34 8.34 12.61
C ASN A 251 14.12 7.16 11.65
N GLY A 252 12.93 7.09 11.06
CA GLY A 252 12.60 6.13 10.04
C GLY A 252 11.52 6.65 9.12
N PHE A 253 11.48 6.13 7.91
CA PHE A 253 10.38 6.38 6.98
C PHE A 253 9.94 5.07 6.33
N GLN A 254 8.72 5.06 5.83
CA GLN A 254 8.22 3.97 5.01
C GLN A 254 7.20 4.47 4.02
N VAL A 255 7.29 3.95 2.80
CA VAL A 255 6.27 4.10 1.79
C VAL A 255 5.29 2.93 1.91
N PHE A 256 4.01 3.24 2.02
CA PHE A 256 2.91 2.30 1.95
C PHE A 256 2.23 2.41 0.59
N GLY A 257 1.76 1.28 0.07
CA GLY A 257 0.79 1.26 -1.01
C GLY A 257 -0.58 0.92 -0.46
N ALA A 258 -1.54 1.83 -0.57
CA ALA A 258 -2.93 1.56 -0.24
C ALA A 258 -3.70 1.20 -1.51
N ASP A 259 -4.43 0.09 -1.50
CA ASP A 259 -5.31 -0.29 -2.60
C ASP A 259 -6.70 0.30 -2.34
N VAL A 260 -7.12 1.19 -3.23
CA VAL A 260 -8.37 1.95 -3.12
C VAL A 260 -9.27 1.62 -4.29
N MET A 261 -10.47 1.14 -4.01
CA MET A 261 -11.52 0.91 -5.00
C MET A 261 -12.63 1.95 -4.86
N PHE A 262 -13.27 2.29 -5.96
CA PHE A 262 -14.39 3.23 -5.97
C PHE A 262 -15.68 2.52 -6.31
N GLN A 263 -16.76 2.88 -5.63
CA GLN A 263 -18.10 2.33 -5.87
C GLN A 263 -18.72 2.97 -7.09
N GLU A 264 -19.31 2.16 -7.97
CA GLU A 264 -20.09 2.61 -9.11
C GLU A 264 -21.20 3.59 -8.70
N GLY A 265 -21.41 4.62 -9.51
CA GLY A 265 -22.47 5.62 -9.34
C GLY A 265 -22.20 6.66 -8.26
N THR A 266 -21.57 6.28 -7.13
CA THR A 266 -21.28 7.20 -6.03
C THR A 266 -19.86 7.73 -6.03
N ASN A 267 -18.95 7.00 -6.68
CA ASN A 267 -17.50 7.24 -6.69
C ASN A 267 -16.90 7.34 -5.27
N LYS A 268 -17.54 6.67 -4.30
CA LYS A 268 -17.10 6.58 -2.92
C LYS A 268 -15.85 5.70 -2.83
N PRO A 269 -14.75 6.18 -2.22
CA PRO A 269 -13.54 5.39 -2.04
C PRO A 269 -13.71 4.35 -0.92
N PHE A 270 -13.14 3.17 -1.14
CA PHE A 270 -13.02 2.09 -0.16
C PHE A 270 -11.58 1.61 -0.11
N ILE A 271 -11.02 1.52 1.10
CA ILE A 271 -9.70 0.94 1.31
C ILE A 271 -9.83 -0.58 1.32
N LEU A 272 -9.03 -1.24 0.49
CA LEU A 272 -9.00 -2.70 0.40
C LEU A 272 -7.88 -3.31 1.23
N GLU A 273 -6.70 -2.71 1.22
CA GLU A 273 -5.52 -3.15 1.97
C GLU A 273 -4.42 -2.10 1.98
N PHE A 274 -3.45 -2.27 2.89
CA PHE A 274 -2.18 -1.56 2.89
C PHE A 274 -1.02 -2.53 2.73
N ASN A 275 -0.11 -2.19 1.83
CA ASN A 275 1.11 -2.94 1.57
C ASN A 275 2.33 -2.15 2.04
N THR A 276 3.19 -2.77 2.85
CA THR A 276 4.48 -2.18 3.27
C THR A 276 5.56 -2.31 2.22
N LYS A 277 5.41 -3.27 1.32
CA LYS A 277 6.15 -3.36 0.08
C LYS A 277 5.20 -2.90 -1.03
N ALA A 278 5.24 -1.62 -1.37
CA ALA A 278 4.66 -1.18 -2.61
C ALA A 278 5.43 -1.91 -3.72
N GLU A 279 4.84 -2.98 -4.29
CA GLU A 279 5.56 -3.81 -5.25
C GLU A 279 6.13 -2.96 -6.39
N LEU A 280 7.44 -3.08 -6.54
CA LEU A 280 8.25 -2.37 -7.51
C LEU A 280 8.46 -3.19 -8.79
N GLY A 281 7.72 -4.28 -8.94
CA GLY A 281 7.89 -5.21 -10.03
C GLY A 281 7.49 -4.70 -11.42
N LEU A 282 7.08 -3.44 -11.53
CA LEU A 282 6.63 -2.83 -12.77
C LEU A 282 7.58 -1.67 -13.09
N ARG A 283 8.13 -1.67 -14.30
CA ARG A 283 9.11 -0.69 -14.79
C ARG A 283 8.64 0.76 -14.60
N GLU A 284 7.34 1.00 -14.72
CA GLU A 284 6.71 2.30 -14.54
C GLU A 284 6.75 2.77 -13.07
N VAL A 285 6.68 1.84 -12.12
CA VAL A 285 6.77 2.15 -10.68
C VAL A 285 8.18 2.62 -10.33
N LEU A 286 9.20 2.10 -10.99
CA LEU A 286 10.58 2.47 -10.76
C LEU A 286 10.86 3.95 -11.09
N ILE A 287 10.12 4.53 -12.03
CA ILE A 287 10.27 5.94 -12.40
C ILE A 287 9.87 6.88 -11.26
N PHE A 288 8.84 6.52 -10.47
CA PHE A 288 8.35 7.35 -9.37
C PHE A 288 9.02 7.06 -8.03
N TYR A 289 9.61 5.89 -7.87
CA TYR A 289 10.14 5.43 -6.59
C TYR A 289 11.36 6.23 -6.08
N PRO A 290 12.29 6.67 -6.93
CA PRO A 290 13.35 7.57 -6.50
C PRO A 290 12.81 8.82 -5.84
N SER A 291 11.72 9.38 -6.37
CA SER A 291 11.08 10.57 -5.82
C SER A 291 10.49 10.33 -4.43
N PHE A 292 9.98 9.13 -4.14
CA PHE A 292 9.50 8.78 -2.80
C PHE A 292 10.64 8.72 -1.79
N TYR A 293 11.77 8.11 -2.16
CA TYR A 293 12.94 8.07 -1.29
C TYR A 293 13.57 9.45 -1.10
N GLN A 294 13.70 10.22 -2.17
CA GLN A 294 14.19 11.60 -2.09
C GLN A 294 13.31 12.43 -1.16
N HIS A 295 11.99 12.32 -1.31
CA HIS A 295 11.06 13.07 -0.48
C HIS A 295 11.16 12.64 0.99
N GLY A 296 11.18 11.34 1.28
CA GLY A 296 11.28 10.81 2.64
C GLY A 296 12.58 11.21 3.34
N VAL A 297 13.70 11.08 2.65
CA VAL A 297 15.03 11.46 3.16
C VAL A 297 15.15 12.98 3.26
N GLY A 298 14.66 13.71 2.26
CA GLY A 298 14.68 15.18 2.24
C GLY A 298 13.93 15.78 3.43
N ASP A 299 12.70 15.32 3.67
CA ASP A 299 11.89 15.76 4.80
C ASP A 299 12.54 15.43 6.15
N MET A 300 13.16 14.25 6.28
CA MET A 300 13.82 13.83 7.53
C MET A 300 15.08 14.63 7.86
N PHE A 301 15.83 15.07 6.86
CA PHE A 301 17.08 15.84 7.05
C PHE A 301 16.92 17.33 6.76
N ASN A 302 15.70 17.76 6.43
CA ASN A 302 15.41 19.12 5.98
C ASN A 302 16.31 19.54 4.80
N ILE A 303 16.44 18.64 3.82
CA ILE A 303 17.21 18.82 2.61
C ILE A 303 16.24 19.06 1.45
N ASP A 304 16.40 20.18 0.77
CA ASP A 304 15.69 20.39 -0.49
C ASP A 304 16.40 19.60 -1.60
N PHE A 305 15.77 18.52 -2.04
CA PHE A 305 16.29 17.69 -3.13
C PHE A 305 16.05 18.28 -4.52
N LEU A 306 15.58 19.52 -4.59
CA LEU A 306 15.59 20.28 -5.82
C LEU A 306 14.64 19.91 -6.96
N HIS A 307 13.91 20.92 -7.36
CA HIS A 307 13.50 21.18 -8.75
C HIS A 307 12.67 20.09 -9.43
N GLY A 308 11.59 19.60 -8.80
CA GLY A 308 10.64 18.76 -9.50
C GLY A 308 9.80 17.80 -8.65
N THR A 309 10.14 17.55 -7.39
CA THR A 309 9.39 16.66 -6.52
C THR A 309 8.29 17.31 -5.66
N PRO A 310 8.28 18.61 -5.35
CA PRO A 310 7.26 19.21 -4.48
C PRO A 310 5.84 19.02 -4.98
N ASP A 311 5.65 18.97 -6.30
CA ASP A 311 4.32 18.82 -6.88
C ASP A 311 3.80 17.37 -6.88
N LEU A 312 4.63 16.38 -6.54
CA LEU A 312 4.22 14.98 -6.51
C LEU A 312 3.54 14.57 -5.21
N PHE A 313 3.70 15.35 -4.14
CA PHE A 313 3.22 15.01 -2.82
C PHE A 313 2.35 16.11 -2.22
N GLU A 314 1.37 15.69 -1.43
CA GLU A 314 0.54 16.53 -0.57
C GLU A 314 0.80 16.15 0.87
N ARG A 315 1.13 17.13 1.72
CA ARG A 315 1.28 16.90 3.14
C ARG A 315 -0.08 16.66 3.78
N VAL A 316 -0.21 15.57 4.53
CA VAL A 316 -1.46 15.19 5.22
C VAL A 316 -1.31 15.22 6.74
N LEU A 317 -0.07 15.30 7.23
CA LEU A 317 0.27 15.54 8.65
C LEU A 317 1.60 16.30 8.77
#